data_6234a9ef90afdbdd3b4f1ef0700101b0
#
_entry.id   6234a9ef90afdbdd3b4f1ef0700101b0
#
_cell.length_a   1.000
_cell.length_b   1.000
_cell.length_c   1.000
_cell.angle_alpha   90.00
_cell.angle_beta   90.00
_cell.angle_gamma   90.00
#
_symmetry.space_group_name_H-M   'P 1'
#
loop_
_entity.id
_entity.type
_entity.pdbx_description
1 polymer ?
#
loop_
_entity_poly.entity_id
_entity_poly.type
_entity_poly.pdbx_seq_one_letter_code
_entity_poly.pdbx_strand_id
1 'polypeptide(L)'
;MFKSSRVLRALESELPGTPVRGMIAAAAAICVASAWFNRGFFSHDEHFQILEFAWYKLGRTPVSGLAWEFDAKMRPALQPFLAAGLFRVLDALGWFTPFFASFLLRLVSGLLGLWISLELCIRVLPWVRDASLKRLLLPGMLFLWFLPYTHGRFGSENWGGLLFFGGLCLLLDATNPENTRRAMLRTALAGFVWGAAFYCRYQVGFAIAGAGLWLVFIRGARARAIAVLTASFALACALNIVLDHWLYGAWVNTPYNYFHANLVEGKAAMFGTQPWWFYFVQMLAILVPPFSLVLVGLLGAGMWFCRRNVLVWAVLPFVIGHTVLGHKEVRFLIPITYAIVPLLVLAADNLPASLRARLAGWQGRRGAATAVRVFIALNTLALLFMTFKPSSETVTVYQWLYEQSREQPIVLYTGSRLPYSMGSYELNFYRPANVMVKNVGDVEELRAAIANGHGRVFLFQPSLRPPLWTAQNRIGCTAVVRTLPSWVTRVNINNWTSRMYVWTVFSLSTSPTGDGC
;
A
#
# COMPACT_ATOMS: atom_id res chain seq x y z
N MET A 1 17.73 -16.46 -10.74
CA MET A 1 17.33 -15.27 -11.48
C MET A 1 18.27 -14.08 -11.26
N PHE A 2 18.83 -13.83 -10.08
CA PHE A 2 19.69 -12.66 -9.79
C PHE A 2 21.21 -12.81 -10.05
N LYS A 3 21.71 -14.00 -10.36
CA LYS A 3 23.18 -14.25 -10.45
C LYS A 3 23.92 -13.52 -11.61
N SER A 4 23.23 -12.98 -12.60
CA SER A 4 23.87 -12.33 -13.76
C SER A 4 23.22 -10.97 -14.16
N SER A 5 22.47 -10.32 -13.27
CA SER A 5 21.77 -9.11 -13.64
C SER A 5 22.72 -7.90 -13.71
N ARG A 6 22.54 -7.07 -14.75
CA ARG A 6 23.24 -5.78 -14.92
C ARG A 6 23.16 -4.91 -13.65
N VAL A 7 22.00 -4.93 -12.98
CA VAL A 7 21.72 -4.20 -11.74
C VAL A 7 22.66 -4.61 -10.61
N LEU A 8 22.82 -5.92 -10.37
CA LEU A 8 23.68 -6.44 -9.31
C LEU A 8 25.15 -6.02 -9.54
N ARG A 9 25.67 -6.20 -10.76
CA ARG A 9 27.05 -5.82 -11.09
C ARG A 9 27.28 -4.32 -10.93
N ALA A 10 26.34 -3.48 -11.36
CA ALA A 10 26.43 -2.04 -11.21
C ALA A 10 26.43 -1.61 -9.72
N LEU A 11 25.60 -2.22 -8.87
CA LEU A 11 25.61 -1.94 -7.43
C LEU A 11 26.91 -2.40 -6.76
N GLU A 12 27.43 -3.57 -7.11
CA GLU A 12 28.69 -4.09 -6.57
C GLU A 12 29.87 -3.22 -6.96
N SER A 13 29.89 -2.68 -8.19
CA SER A 13 30.98 -1.77 -8.65
C SER A 13 30.90 -0.39 -7.97
N GLU A 14 29.71 0.16 -7.74
CA GLU A 14 29.53 1.47 -7.11
C GLU A 14 29.64 1.44 -5.57
N LEU A 15 29.46 0.27 -4.94
CA LEU A 15 29.43 0.08 -3.49
C LEU A 15 30.46 -0.99 -3.05
N PRO A 16 31.76 -0.79 -3.29
CA PRO A 16 32.79 -1.77 -2.93
C PRO A 16 32.79 -2.02 -1.42
N GLY A 17 32.92 -3.32 -1.04
CA GLY A 17 32.91 -3.75 0.37
C GLY A 17 31.53 -3.79 1.02
N THR A 18 30.47 -3.45 0.31
CA THR A 18 29.09 -3.57 0.81
C THR A 18 28.53 -4.95 0.44
N PRO A 19 27.86 -5.67 1.37
CA PRO A 19 27.31 -7.01 1.10
C PRO A 19 26.00 -6.93 0.28
N VAL A 20 26.08 -6.37 -0.94
CA VAL A 20 24.93 -6.06 -1.81
C VAL A 20 24.02 -7.27 -2.01
N ARG A 21 24.59 -8.46 -2.29
CA ARG A 21 23.78 -9.69 -2.50
C ARG A 21 22.99 -10.09 -1.27
N GLY A 22 23.64 -10.04 -0.10
CA GLY A 22 22.98 -10.32 1.18
C GLY A 22 21.85 -9.36 1.48
N MET A 23 22.06 -8.06 1.21
CA MET A 23 21.01 -7.05 1.37
C MET A 23 19.81 -7.27 0.44
N ILE A 24 20.05 -7.58 -0.84
CA ILE A 24 18.97 -7.87 -1.79
C ILE A 24 18.22 -9.14 -1.39
N ALA A 25 18.93 -10.19 -0.96
CA ALA A 25 18.30 -11.41 -0.51
C ALA A 25 17.45 -11.20 0.75
N ALA A 26 17.97 -10.43 1.73
CA ALA A 26 17.22 -10.04 2.93
C ALA A 26 15.98 -9.22 2.59
N ALA A 27 16.09 -8.24 1.69
CA ALA A 27 14.96 -7.42 1.24
C ALA A 27 13.91 -8.26 0.51
N ALA A 28 14.32 -9.20 -0.34
CA ALA A 28 13.40 -10.14 -0.99
C ALA A 28 12.69 -11.04 0.03
N ALA A 29 13.41 -11.55 1.04
CA ALA A 29 12.80 -12.32 2.13
C ALA A 29 11.78 -11.49 2.93
N ILE A 30 12.08 -10.21 3.22
CA ILE A 30 11.14 -9.29 3.86
C ILE A 30 9.91 -9.06 2.96
N CYS A 31 10.08 -8.90 1.64
CA CYS A 31 8.95 -8.78 0.71
C CYS A 31 8.04 -10.01 0.75
N VAL A 32 8.61 -11.22 0.76
CA VAL A 32 7.85 -12.47 0.87
C VAL A 32 7.12 -12.55 2.22
N ALA A 33 7.83 -12.28 3.32
CA ALA A 33 7.26 -12.29 4.66
C ALA A 33 6.14 -11.23 4.79
N SER A 34 6.38 -9.99 4.35
CA SER A 34 5.35 -8.94 4.34
C SER A 34 4.15 -9.33 3.50
N ALA A 35 4.34 -9.88 2.29
CA ALA A 35 3.24 -10.34 1.46
C ALA A 35 2.39 -11.43 2.14
N TRP A 36 3.01 -12.29 2.93
CA TRP A 36 2.34 -13.36 3.67
C TRP A 36 1.60 -12.86 4.92
N PHE A 37 2.29 -12.07 5.76
CA PHE A 37 1.76 -11.66 7.06
C PHE A 37 0.87 -10.41 7.01
N ASN A 38 1.11 -9.46 6.09
CA ASN A 38 0.29 -8.25 5.96
C ASN A 38 -1.06 -8.53 5.26
N ARG A 39 -1.80 -9.51 5.76
CA ARG A 39 -3.11 -9.92 5.22
C ARG A 39 -4.11 -8.77 5.28
N GLY A 40 -5.06 -8.80 4.34
CA GLY A 40 -6.10 -7.79 4.24
C GLY A 40 -5.66 -6.55 3.50
N PHE A 41 -6.30 -5.44 3.78
CA PHE A 41 -6.12 -4.16 3.11
C PHE A 41 -5.71 -3.07 4.09
N PHE A 42 -4.85 -2.17 3.61
CA PHE A 42 -4.40 -1.01 4.40
C PHE A 42 -5.44 0.12 4.39
N SER A 43 -6.10 0.30 3.26
CA SER A 43 -7.19 1.27 3.10
C SER A 43 -8.39 0.61 2.45
N HIS A 44 -9.58 1.17 2.68
CA HIS A 44 -10.82 0.71 2.05
C HIS A 44 -10.71 0.73 0.52
N ASP A 45 -10.06 1.74 -0.06
CA ASP A 45 -9.87 1.90 -1.51
C ASP A 45 -9.17 0.70 -2.13
N GLU A 46 -8.14 0.15 -1.46
CA GLU A 46 -7.39 -1.03 -1.94
C GLU A 46 -8.29 -2.26 -2.10
N HIS A 47 -9.30 -2.40 -1.25
CA HIS A 47 -10.23 -3.53 -1.29
C HIS A 47 -11.45 -3.23 -2.17
N PHE A 48 -12.21 -2.19 -1.82
CA PHE A 48 -13.53 -1.94 -2.40
C PHE A 48 -13.47 -1.41 -3.83
N GLN A 49 -12.41 -0.70 -4.21
CA GLN A 49 -12.27 -0.12 -5.55
C GLN A 49 -11.43 -0.96 -6.50
N ILE A 50 -10.73 -1.98 -5.99
CA ILE A 50 -9.89 -2.86 -6.82
C ILE A 50 -10.39 -4.30 -6.78
N LEU A 51 -10.41 -4.93 -5.59
CA LEU A 51 -10.73 -6.36 -5.49
C LEU A 51 -12.23 -6.63 -5.68
N GLU A 52 -13.12 -5.83 -5.08
CA GLU A 52 -14.56 -5.98 -5.27
C GLU A 52 -14.99 -5.62 -6.70
N PHE A 53 -14.36 -4.63 -7.35
CA PHE A 53 -14.62 -4.33 -8.76
C PHE A 53 -14.16 -5.47 -9.68
N ALA A 54 -13.01 -6.08 -9.38
CA ALA A 54 -12.56 -7.27 -10.10
C ALA A 54 -13.53 -8.46 -9.88
N TRP A 55 -14.00 -8.63 -8.65
CA TRP A 55 -14.93 -9.68 -8.25
C TRP A 55 -16.30 -9.53 -8.92
N TYR A 56 -16.77 -8.29 -9.05
CA TYR A 56 -17.96 -7.94 -9.83
C TYR A 56 -17.83 -8.36 -11.30
N LYS A 57 -16.70 -8.06 -11.95
CA LYS A 57 -16.49 -8.45 -13.36
C LYS A 57 -16.43 -9.96 -13.60
N LEU A 58 -16.24 -10.73 -12.54
CA LEU A 58 -16.34 -12.19 -12.57
C LEU A 58 -17.75 -12.70 -12.22
N GLY A 59 -18.73 -11.80 -12.04
CA GLY A 59 -20.12 -12.15 -11.71
C GLY A 59 -20.32 -12.63 -10.28
N ARG A 60 -19.39 -12.32 -9.35
CA ARG A 60 -19.37 -12.84 -7.99
C ARG A 60 -19.76 -11.82 -6.91
N THR A 61 -19.99 -10.58 -7.29
CA THR A 61 -20.53 -9.50 -6.45
C THR A 61 -21.64 -8.80 -7.21
N PRO A 62 -22.81 -8.52 -6.60
CA PRO A 62 -23.85 -7.69 -7.22
C PRO A 62 -23.42 -6.22 -7.24
N VAL A 63 -23.98 -5.43 -8.14
CA VAL A 63 -23.70 -3.99 -8.25
C VAL A 63 -24.06 -3.26 -6.94
N SER A 64 -25.14 -3.67 -6.28
CA SER A 64 -25.60 -3.07 -5.01
C SER A 64 -24.60 -3.19 -3.86
N GLY A 65 -23.66 -4.13 -3.92
CA GLY A 65 -22.61 -4.32 -2.92
C GLY A 65 -21.34 -3.50 -3.19
N LEU A 66 -21.27 -2.77 -4.33
CA LEU A 66 -20.10 -2.01 -4.71
C LEU A 66 -20.04 -0.63 -4.04
N ALA A 67 -18.84 -0.08 -3.96
CA ALA A 67 -18.62 1.26 -3.47
C ALA A 67 -19.26 2.30 -4.40
N TRP A 68 -19.77 3.40 -3.83
CA TRP A 68 -20.46 4.48 -4.55
C TRP A 68 -19.65 5.06 -5.73
N GLU A 69 -18.34 4.95 -5.67
CA GLU A 69 -17.43 5.37 -6.75
C GLU A 69 -17.62 4.55 -8.03
N PHE A 70 -18.21 3.35 -7.94
CA PHE A 70 -18.57 2.56 -9.11
C PHE A 70 -19.69 3.24 -9.88
N ASP A 71 -20.76 3.66 -9.21
CA ASP A 71 -21.88 4.37 -9.84
C ASP A 71 -21.45 5.73 -10.39
N ALA A 72 -20.55 6.42 -9.69
CA ALA A 72 -19.93 7.66 -10.15
C ALA A 72 -18.97 7.46 -11.33
N LYS A 73 -18.62 6.20 -11.68
CA LYS A 73 -17.72 5.83 -12.78
C LYS A 73 -16.40 6.61 -12.75
N MET A 74 -15.81 6.74 -11.56
CA MET A 74 -14.67 7.63 -11.34
C MET A 74 -13.36 6.90 -11.02
N ARG A 75 -13.39 5.57 -10.87
CA ARG A 75 -12.20 4.78 -10.57
C ARG A 75 -11.69 4.04 -11.81
N PRO A 76 -10.37 4.04 -12.06
CA PRO A 76 -9.80 3.43 -13.25
C PRO A 76 -9.84 1.90 -13.18
N ALA A 77 -10.01 1.26 -14.33
CA ALA A 77 -10.17 -0.18 -14.46
C ALA A 77 -8.85 -0.98 -14.50
N LEU A 78 -7.68 -0.33 -14.63
CA LEU A 78 -6.41 -1.02 -14.85
C LEU A 78 -6.11 -2.07 -13.76
N GLN A 79 -6.18 -1.69 -12.48
CA GLN A 79 -5.90 -2.62 -11.39
C GLN A 79 -7.01 -3.68 -11.21
N PRO A 80 -8.30 -3.35 -11.26
CA PRO A 80 -9.37 -4.36 -11.35
C PRO A 80 -9.18 -5.36 -12.49
N PHE A 81 -8.74 -4.91 -13.68
CA PHE A 81 -8.47 -5.78 -14.81
C PHE A 81 -7.33 -6.77 -14.52
N LEU A 82 -6.21 -6.28 -13.95
CA LEU A 82 -5.08 -7.14 -13.57
C LEU A 82 -5.47 -8.16 -12.49
N ALA A 83 -6.24 -7.72 -11.49
CA ALA A 83 -6.74 -8.61 -10.44
C ALA A 83 -7.70 -9.67 -11.00
N ALA A 84 -8.67 -9.29 -11.83
CA ALA A 84 -9.61 -10.23 -12.47
C ALA A 84 -8.88 -11.24 -13.35
N GLY A 85 -7.84 -10.81 -14.09
CA GLY A 85 -6.97 -11.67 -14.87
C GLY A 85 -6.28 -12.73 -14.02
N LEU A 86 -5.66 -12.31 -12.90
CA LEU A 86 -5.03 -13.23 -11.95
C LEU A 86 -6.06 -14.21 -11.36
N PHE A 87 -7.25 -13.74 -10.98
CA PHE A 87 -8.28 -14.58 -10.38
C PHE A 87 -8.74 -15.66 -11.36
N ARG A 88 -8.94 -15.31 -12.65
CA ARG A 88 -9.28 -16.28 -13.71
C ARG A 88 -8.19 -17.34 -13.89
N VAL A 89 -6.92 -16.93 -13.89
CA VAL A 89 -5.80 -17.87 -14.01
C VAL A 89 -5.77 -18.83 -12.83
N LEU A 90 -5.93 -18.33 -11.61
CA LEU A 90 -5.95 -19.16 -10.41
C LEU A 90 -7.17 -20.09 -10.36
N ASP A 91 -8.34 -19.63 -10.81
CA ASP A 91 -9.53 -20.47 -10.94
C ASP A 91 -9.29 -21.61 -11.95
N ALA A 92 -8.73 -21.30 -13.11
CA ALA A 92 -8.43 -22.29 -14.15
C ALA A 92 -7.42 -23.36 -13.70
N LEU A 93 -6.52 -22.98 -12.77
CA LEU A 93 -5.53 -23.91 -12.16
C LEU A 93 -6.10 -24.65 -10.94
N GLY A 94 -7.29 -24.33 -10.46
CA GLY A 94 -7.86 -24.87 -9.22
C GLY A 94 -7.16 -24.37 -7.95
N TRP A 95 -6.40 -23.28 -8.02
CA TRP A 95 -5.62 -22.72 -6.90
C TRP A 95 -6.23 -21.47 -6.28
N PHE A 96 -7.41 -21.06 -6.75
CA PHE A 96 -8.02 -19.86 -6.27
C PHE A 96 -8.47 -19.99 -4.82
N THR A 97 -7.93 -19.14 -3.96
CA THR A 97 -8.56 -18.69 -2.72
C THR A 97 -8.38 -17.18 -2.62
N PRO A 98 -9.30 -16.43 -1.97
CA PRO A 98 -9.16 -14.99 -1.81
C PRO A 98 -7.84 -14.61 -1.13
N PHE A 99 -7.37 -15.44 -0.20
CA PHE A 99 -6.15 -15.23 0.58
C PHE A 99 -4.90 -15.45 -0.25
N PHE A 100 -4.86 -16.51 -1.07
CA PHE A 100 -3.74 -16.79 -1.96
C PHE A 100 -3.65 -15.77 -3.09
N ALA A 101 -4.78 -15.41 -3.70
CA ALA A 101 -4.84 -14.37 -4.73
C ALA A 101 -4.33 -13.01 -4.19
N SER A 102 -4.79 -12.58 -3.01
CA SER A 102 -4.32 -11.36 -2.36
C SER A 102 -2.84 -11.43 -1.98
N PHE A 103 -2.34 -12.60 -1.54
CA PHE A 103 -0.92 -12.83 -1.27
C PHE A 103 -0.09 -12.61 -2.53
N LEU A 104 -0.48 -13.20 -3.67
CA LEU A 104 0.24 -13.04 -4.93
C LEU A 104 0.26 -11.59 -5.41
N LEU A 105 -0.85 -10.86 -5.31
CA LEU A 105 -0.91 -9.44 -5.66
C LEU A 105 0.07 -8.61 -4.82
N ARG A 106 0.15 -8.87 -3.50
CA ARG A 106 1.11 -8.21 -2.61
C ARG A 106 2.55 -8.62 -2.92
N LEU A 107 2.80 -9.90 -3.17
CA LEU A 107 4.13 -10.42 -3.51
C LEU A 107 4.67 -9.79 -4.79
N VAL A 108 3.86 -9.76 -5.85
CA VAL A 108 4.23 -9.12 -7.12
C VAL A 108 4.51 -7.63 -6.90
N SER A 109 3.65 -6.92 -6.16
CA SER A 109 3.86 -5.51 -5.82
C SER A 109 5.19 -5.30 -5.09
N GLY A 110 5.47 -6.10 -4.05
CA GLY A 110 6.69 -6.00 -3.25
C GLY A 110 7.96 -6.28 -4.07
N LEU A 111 7.94 -7.31 -4.91
CA LEU A 111 9.09 -7.64 -5.76
C LEU A 111 9.32 -6.61 -6.86
N LEU A 112 8.27 -6.06 -7.47
CA LEU A 112 8.36 -4.95 -8.41
C LEU A 112 8.86 -3.68 -7.70
N GLY A 113 8.34 -3.38 -6.51
CA GLY A 113 8.81 -2.26 -5.69
C GLY A 113 10.29 -2.38 -5.32
N LEU A 114 10.74 -3.59 -4.94
CA LEU A 114 12.16 -3.88 -4.71
C LEU A 114 12.98 -3.63 -5.98
N TRP A 115 12.54 -4.16 -7.12
CA TRP A 115 13.24 -3.96 -8.39
C TRP A 115 13.36 -2.48 -8.77
N ILE A 116 12.27 -1.70 -8.68
CA ILE A 116 12.30 -0.26 -8.96
C ILE A 116 13.20 0.50 -7.97
N SER A 117 13.20 0.11 -6.70
CA SER A 117 14.12 0.69 -5.70
C SER A 117 15.58 0.46 -6.07
N LEU A 118 15.95 -0.74 -6.53
CA LEU A 118 17.30 -1.06 -6.99
C LEU A 118 17.67 -0.29 -8.27
N GLU A 119 16.76 -0.23 -9.24
CA GLU A 119 16.94 0.53 -10.48
C GLU A 119 17.12 2.04 -10.21
N LEU A 120 16.34 2.60 -9.28
CA LEU A 120 16.48 4.01 -8.89
C LEU A 120 17.78 4.23 -8.11
N CYS A 121 18.16 3.31 -7.22
CA CYS A 121 19.41 3.38 -6.46
C CYS A 121 20.63 3.55 -7.39
N ILE A 122 20.74 2.71 -8.42
CA ILE A 122 21.86 2.78 -9.38
C ILE A 122 21.93 4.14 -10.06
N ARG A 123 20.79 4.75 -10.40
CA ARG A 123 20.75 6.04 -11.10
C ARG A 123 21.02 7.23 -10.18
N VAL A 124 20.78 7.06 -8.89
CA VAL A 124 21.06 8.09 -7.88
C VAL A 124 22.50 8.03 -7.39
N LEU A 125 23.12 6.85 -7.30
CA LEU A 125 24.50 6.67 -6.81
C LEU A 125 25.52 7.61 -7.46
N PRO A 126 25.54 7.83 -8.79
CA PRO A 126 26.46 8.79 -9.42
C PRO A 126 26.23 10.25 -9.03
N TRP A 127 25.06 10.60 -8.49
CA TRP A 127 24.75 11.96 -8.05
C TRP A 127 25.29 12.27 -6.65
N VAL A 128 25.65 11.23 -5.88
CA VAL A 128 26.21 11.35 -4.53
C VAL A 128 27.73 11.36 -4.60
N ARG A 129 28.37 12.36 -4.00
CA ARG A 129 29.84 12.52 -4.02
C ARG A 129 30.51 11.81 -2.85
N ASP A 130 29.91 11.90 -1.68
CA ASP A 130 30.45 11.32 -0.44
C ASP A 130 30.28 9.80 -0.41
N ALA A 131 31.40 9.06 -0.28
CA ALA A 131 31.41 7.60 -0.28
C ALA A 131 30.65 6.99 0.91
N SER A 132 30.64 7.67 2.05
CA SER A 132 29.90 7.20 3.25
C SER A 132 28.41 7.32 3.04
N LEU A 133 27.96 8.41 2.43
CA LEU A 133 26.54 8.63 2.07
C LEU A 133 26.08 7.67 0.97
N LYS A 134 26.94 7.36 -0.02
CA LYS A 134 26.64 6.32 -1.04
C LYS A 134 26.28 4.98 -0.38
N ARG A 135 27.04 4.57 0.65
CA ARG A 135 26.81 3.30 1.37
C ARG A 135 25.49 3.28 2.15
N LEU A 136 24.92 4.44 2.49
CA LEU A 136 23.63 4.54 3.19
C LEU A 136 22.43 4.47 2.23
N LEU A 137 22.63 4.74 0.92
CA LEU A 137 21.53 4.81 -0.04
C LEU A 137 20.81 3.46 -0.17
N LEU A 138 21.54 2.39 -0.46
CA LEU A 138 20.97 1.06 -0.66
C LEU A 138 20.26 0.54 0.59
N PRO A 139 20.89 0.45 1.78
CA PRO A 139 20.19 -0.03 2.97
C PRO A 139 19.01 0.87 3.37
N GLY A 140 19.10 2.18 3.19
CA GLY A 140 17.99 3.08 3.44
C GLY A 140 16.79 2.78 2.54
N MET A 141 16.99 2.62 1.24
CA MET A 141 15.94 2.30 0.27
C MET A 141 15.31 0.91 0.49
N LEU A 142 16.06 -0.04 1.03
CA LEU A 142 15.60 -1.42 1.24
C LEU A 142 14.96 -1.64 2.62
N PHE A 143 15.46 -0.95 3.67
CA PHE A 143 15.16 -1.31 5.06
C PHE A 143 14.59 -0.16 5.91
N LEU A 144 14.31 1.03 5.36
CA LEU A 144 13.55 2.02 6.10
C LEU A 144 12.15 1.46 6.36
N TRP A 145 11.76 1.39 7.63
CA TRP A 145 10.74 0.51 8.19
C TRP A 145 9.40 0.46 7.43
N PHE A 146 8.94 1.58 6.87
CA PHE A 146 7.64 1.64 6.18
C PHE A 146 7.73 1.30 4.69
N LEU A 147 8.93 1.34 4.06
CA LEU A 147 9.08 1.14 2.61
C LEU A 147 8.69 -0.27 2.16
N PRO A 148 9.19 -1.38 2.77
CA PRO A 148 8.78 -2.71 2.35
C PRO A 148 7.27 -2.95 2.50
N TYR A 149 6.66 -2.40 3.55
CA TYR A 149 5.23 -2.47 3.77
C TYR A 149 4.44 -1.73 2.69
N THR A 150 4.76 -0.46 2.44
CA THR A 150 4.04 0.37 1.46
C THR A 150 4.24 -0.12 0.04
N HIS A 151 5.46 -0.54 -0.31
CA HIS A 151 5.79 -1.06 -1.64
C HIS A 151 5.17 -2.45 -1.90
N GLY A 152 4.83 -3.19 -0.85
CA GLY A 152 4.12 -4.46 -0.95
C GLY A 152 2.60 -4.35 -1.20
N ARG A 153 2.00 -3.15 -1.15
CA ARG A 153 0.55 -2.99 -1.30
C ARG A 153 0.12 -2.98 -2.77
N PHE A 154 -0.96 -3.71 -3.09
CA PHE A 154 -1.62 -3.65 -4.40
C PHE A 154 -2.64 -2.51 -4.46
N GLY A 155 -2.33 -1.39 -3.82
CA GLY A 155 -3.16 -0.19 -3.80
C GLY A 155 -2.77 0.79 -4.91
N SER A 156 -3.70 1.65 -5.28
CA SER A 156 -3.52 2.66 -6.34
C SER A 156 -2.35 3.61 -6.04
N GLU A 157 -2.14 3.95 -4.78
CA GLU A 157 -1.06 4.81 -4.32
C GLU A 157 0.31 4.22 -4.63
N ASN A 158 0.55 2.95 -4.21
CA ASN A 158 1.83 2.30 -4.45
C ASN A 158 2.06 2.06 -5.95
N TRP A 159 1.05 1.53 -6.67
CA TRP A 159 1.21 1.24 -8.09
C TRP A 159 1.40 2.51 -8.94
N GLY A 160 0.73 3.61 -8.58
CA GLY A 160 0.98 4.92 -9.18
C GLY A 160 2.43 5.37 -9.01
N GLY A 161 2.98 5.25 -7.80
CA GLY A 161 4.39 5.56 -7.50
C GLY A 161 5.36 4.61 -8.18
N LEU A 162 5.13 3.30 -8.09
CA LEU A 162 5.95 2.25 -8.70
C LEU A 162 6.12 2.48 -10.21
N LEU A 163 5.02 2.69 -10.92
CA LEU A 163 5.03 2.94 -12.36
C LEU A 163 5.64 4.30 -12.69
N PHE A 164 5.37 5.35 -11.88
CA PHE A 164 6.00 6.64 -12.07
C PHE A 164 7.53 6.56 -11.99
N PHE A 165 8.07 5.95 -10.93
CA PHE A 165 9.53 5.83 -10.78
C PHE A 165 10.13 4.84 -11.77
N GLY A 166 9.38 3.80 -12.19
CA GLY A 166 9.78 2.94 -13.30
C GLY A 166 9.97 3.69 -14.61
N GLY A 167 9.01 4.52 -14.98
CA GLY A 167 9.10 5.41 -16.14
C GLY A 167 10.23 6.44 -16.01
N LEU A 168 10.42 7.00 -14.80
CA LEU A 168 11.53 7.93 -14.53
C LEU A 168 12.90 7.24 -14.74
N CYS A 169 13.07 6.01 -14.28
CA CYS A 169 14.29 5.23 -14.51
C CYS A 169 14.58 5.03 -16.01
N LEU A 170 13.54 4.74 -16.82
CA LEU A 170 13.65 4.62 -18.26
C LEU A 170 14.09 5.94 -18.93
N LEU A 171 13.55 7.07 -18.47
CA LEU A 171 13.92 8.41 -18.97
C LEU A 171 15.34 8.79 -18.61
N LEU A 172 15.80 8.51 -17.40
CA LEU A 172 17.18 8.78 -16.99
C LEU A 172 18.19 8.00 -17.85
N ASP A 173 17.87 6.76 -18.24
CA ASP A 173 18.69 5.99 -19.18
C ASP A 173 18.62 6.52 -20.62
N ALA A 174 17.48 7.07 -21.04
CA ALA A 174 17.29 7.60 -22.38
C ALA A 174 18.13 8.89 -22.63
N THR A 175 18.58 9.54 -21.56
CA THR A 175 19.40 10.76 -21.66
C THR A 175 20.86 10.48 -22.00
N ASN A 176 21.27 9.21 -22.07
CA ASN A 176 22.63 8.81 -22.45
C ASN A 176 22.72 8.66 -24.00
N PRO A 177 23.59 9.42 -24.72
CA PRO A 177 23.49 9.64 -26.16
C PRO A 177 23.96 8.48 -27.05
N GLU A 178 24.44 7.36 -26.52
CA GLU A 178 25.12 6.31 -27.28
C GLU A 178 24.30 5.63 -28.39
N ASN A 179 22.96 5.65 -28.31
CA ASN A 179 22.09 5.09 -29.37
C ASN A 179 20.74 5.79 -29.43
N THR A 180 20.53 6.62 -30.45
CA THR A 180 19.30 7.42 -30.64
C THR A 180 18.05 6.56 -30.72
N ARG A 181 18.08 5.41 -31.42
CA ARG A 181 16.90 4.52 -31.53
C ARG A 181 16.52 3.92 -30.18
N ARG A 182 17.51 3.45 -29.41
CA ARG A 182 17.30 2.86 -28.09
C ARG A 182 16.83 3.93 -27.07
N ALA A 183 17.36 5.15 -27.14
CA ALA A 183 16.91 6.27 -26.32
C ALA A 183 15.45 6.63 -26.62
N MET A 184 15.04 6.68 -27.88
CA MET A 184 13.65 6.96 -28.28
C MET A 184 12.68 5.87 -27.84
N LEU A 185 13.08 4.59 -27.94
CA LEU A 185 12.27 3.47 -27.43
C LEU A 185 12.07 3.57 -25.90
N ARG A 186 13.13 3.89 -25.15
CA ARG A 186 13.03 4.10 -23.68
C ARG A 186 12.11 5.29 -23.35
N THR A 187 12.20 6.37 -24.11
CA THR A 187 11.31 7.53 -23.97
C THR A 187 9.85 7.15 -24.23
N ALA A 188 9.59 6.37 -25.27
CA ALA A 188 8.25 5.88 -25.57
C ALA A 188 7.71 4.97 -24.46
N LEU A 189 8.51 4.01 -24.01
CA LEU A 189 8.14 3.13 -22.90
C LEU A 189 7.90 3.93 -21.60
N ALA A 190 8.71 4.95 -21.32
CA ALA A 190 8.52 5.81 -20.16
C ALA A 190 7.19 6.58 -20.22
N GLY A 191 6.85 7.16 -21.39
CA GLY A 191 5.54 7.81 -21.59
C GLY A 191 4.38 6.86 -21.38
N PHE A 192 4.46 5.66 -21.95
CA PHE A 192 3.44 4.63 -21.78
C PHE A 192 3.26 4.21 -20.32
N VAL A 193 4.36 3.96 -19.61
CA VAL A 193 4.36 3.60 -18.18
C VAL A 193 3.83 4.75 -17.32
N TRP A 194 4.13 6.01 -17.66
CA TRP A 194 3.57 7.17 -16.97
C TRP A 194 2.07 7.34 -17.20
N GLY A 195 1.55 7.02 -18.40
CA GLY A 195 0.11 6.98 -18.64
C GLY A 195 -0.58 5.91 -17.79
N ALA A 196 0.01 4.72 -17.66
CA ALA A 196 -0.47 3.68 -16.76
C ALA A 196 -0.37 4.13 -15.27
N ALA A 197 0.70 4.83 -14.86
CA ALA A 197 0.83 5.39 -13.52
C ALA A 197 -0.29 6.39 -13.20
N PHE A 198 -0.61 7.28 -14.15
CA PHE A 198 -1.71 8.23 -14.06
C PHE A 198 -3.06 7.53 -13.87
N TYR A 199 -3.31 6.45 -14.63
CA TYR A 199 -4.53 5.64 -14.50
C TYR A 199 -4.52 4.70 -13.29
N CYS A 200 -3.41 4.48 -12.59
CA CYS A 200 -3.46 3.89 -11.26
C CYS A 200 -3.88 4.95 -10.22
N ARG A 201 -3.32 6.17 -10.32
CA ARG A 201 -3.56 7.25 -9.37
C ARG A 201 -3.46 8.61 -10.07
N TYR A 202 -4.57 9.29 -10.33
CA TYR A 202 -4.59 10.55 -11.10
C TYR A 202 -3.69 11.65 -10.51
N GLN A 203 -3.56 11.70 -9.18
CA GLN A 203 -2.71 12.68 -8.51
C GLN A 203 -1.21 12.52 -8.83
N VAL A 204 -0.77 11.35 -9.31
CA VAL A 204 0.61 11.16 -9.81
C VAL A 204 0.87 12.07 -11.01
N GLY A 205 -0.17 12.57 -11.66
CA GLY A 205 -0.09 13.61 -12.69
C GLY A 205 0.71 14.84 -12.26
N PHE A 206 0.66 15.24 -10.97
CA PHE A 206 1.50 16.33 -10.46
C PHE A 206 3.01 15.99 -10.55
N ALA A 207 3.39 14.75 -10.21
CA ALA A 207 4.78 14.30 -10.30
C ALA A 207 5.23 14.16 -11.77
N ILE A 208 4.35 13.65 -12.63
CA ILE A 208 4.60 13.52 -14.09
C ILE A 208 4.78 14.91 -14.70
N ALA A 209 3.91 15.86 -14.39
CA ALA A 209 4.01 17.24 -14.85
C ALA A 209 5.33 17.89 -14.40
N GLY A 210 5.69 17.73 -13.11
CA GLY A 210 6.95 18.25 -12.59
C GLY A 210 8.17 17.65 -13.28
N ALA A 211 8.23 16.32 -13.47
CA ALA A 211 9.30 15.67 -14.20
C ALA A 211 9.33 16.07 -15.70
N GLY A 212 8.16 16.28 -16.33
CA GLY A 212 8.05 16.80 -17.69
C GLY A 212 8.60 18.22 -17.81
N LEU A 213 8.26 19.10 -16.87
CA LEU A 213 8.81 20.45 -16.81
C LEU A 213 10.34 20.42 -16.62
N TRP A 214 10.85 19.53 -15.78
CA TRP A 214 12.28 19.33 -15.61
C TRP A 214 12.97 18.94 -16.92
N LEU A 215 12.37 18.03 -17.70
CA LEU A 215 12.88 17.64 -19.00
C LEU A 215 13.01 18.83 -19.95
N VAL A 216 12.03 19.74 -19.95
CA VAL A 216 12.02 20.93 -20.82
C VAL A 216 13.02 21.98 -20.32
N PHE A 217 12.88 22.43 -19.07
CA PHE A 217 13.55 23.64 -18.56
C PHE A 217 14.95 23.38 -18.00
N ILE A 218 15.21 22.20 -17.46
CA ILE A 218 16.49 21.88 -16.82
C ILE A 218 17.35 21.00 -17.74
N ARG A 219 16.72 19.98 -18.36
CA ARG A 219 17.42 19.03 -19.20
C ARG A 219 17.59 19.50 -20.64
N GLY A 220 16.73 20.41 -21.12
CA GLY A 220 16.74 20.87 -22.51
C GLY A 220 16.43 19.74 -23.50
N ALA A 221 15.42 18.90 -23.16
CA ALA A 221 15.07 17.77 -24.01
C ALA A 221 14.58 18.23 -25.38
N ARG A 222 14.96 17.51 -26.43
CA ARG A 222 14.58 17.83 -27.82
C ARG A 222 13.04 17.68 -27.97
N ALA A 223 12.43 18.58 -28.74
CA ALA A 223 10.99 18.58 -29.01
C ALA A 223 10.47 17.19 -29.47
N ARG A 224 11.25 16.47 -30.31
CA ARG A 224 10.93 15.11 -30.75
C ARG A 224 10.82 14.13 -29.56
N ALA A 225 11.69 14.21 -28.55
CA ALA A 225 11.62 13.32 -27.39
C ALA A 225 10.38 13.62 -26.55
N ILE A 226 10.06 14.92 -26.37
CA ILE A 226 8.81 15.33 -25.68
C ILE A 226 7.59 14.85 -26.44
N ALA A 227 7.55 15.02 -27.78
CA ALA A 227 6.44 14.54 -28.62
C ALA A 227 6.24 13.01 -28.49
N VAL A 228 7.33 12.22 -28.51
CA VAL A 228 7.25 10.75 -28.32
C VAL A 228 6.76 10.38 -26.94
N LEU A 229 7.27 11.06 -25.90
CA LEU A 229 6.83 10.85 -24.51
C LEU A 229 5.32 11.10 -24.37
N THR A 230 4.85 12.26 -24.86
CA THR A 230 3.45 12.69 -24.77
C THR A 230 2.54 11.79 -25.61
N ALA A 231 2.95 11.43 -26.84
CA ALA A 231 2.15 10.52 -27.67
C ALA A 231 1.99 9.12 -27.05
N SER A 232 3.08 8.60 -26.46
CA SER A 232 3.02 7.29 -25.77
C SER A 232 2.21 7.35 -24.48
N PHE A 233 2.28 8.47 -23.73
CA PHE A 233 1.42 8.72 -22.59
C PHE A 233 -0.06 8.75 -23.01
N ALA A 234 -0.40 9.51 -24.06
CA ALA A 234 -1.75 9.57 -24.61
C ALA A 234 -2.27 8.20 -25.11
N LEU A 235 -1.41 7.40 -25.74
CA LEU A 235 -1.74 6.03 -26.12
C LEU A 235 -2.10 5.17 -24.92
N ALA A 236 -1.32 5.22 -23.85
CA ALA A 236 -1.64 4.49 -22.62
C ALA A 236 -2.97 4.97 -22.01
N CYS A 237 -3.25 6.27 -22.02
CA CYS A 237 -4.54 6.81 -21.59
C CYS A 237 -5.69 6.29 -22.45
N ALA A 238 -5.54 6.28 -23.76
CA ALA A 238 -6.56 5.75 -24.67
C ALA A 238 -6.86 4.26 -24.42
N LEU A 239 -5.83 3.45 -24.20
CA LEU A 239 -6.02 2.02 -23.85
C LEU A 239 -6.70 1.85 -22.49
N ASN A 240 -6.44 2.73 -21.52
CA ASN A 240 -7.12 2.68 -20.23
C ASN A 240 -8.61 3.06 -20.35
N ILE A 241 -9.00 3.96 -21.27
CA ILE A 241 -10.43 4.22 -21.57
C ILE A 241 -11.13 2.95 -22.09
N VAL A 242 -10.44 2.12 -22.87
CA VAL A 242 -10.97 0.81 -23.29
C VAL A 242 -11.15 -0.14 -22.10
N LEU A 243 -10.22 -0.13 -21.15
CA LEU A 243 -10.36 -0.90 -19.91
C LEU A 243 -11.52 -0.37 -19.04
N ASP A 244 -11.70 0.95 -18.97
CA ASP A 244 -12.83 1.56 -18.28
C ASP A 244 -14.17 1.15 -18.92
N HIS A 245 -14.24 1.11 -20.27
CA HIS A 245 -15.39 0.58 -20.97
C HIS A 245 -15.65 -0.90 -20.61
N TRP A 246 -14.61 -1.72 -20.54
CA TRP A 246 -14.73 -3.11 -20.08
C TRP A 246 -15.31 -3.18 -18.65
N LEU A 247 -14.87 -2.32 -17.72
CA LEU A 247 -15.34 -2.34 -16.34
C LEU A 247 -16.80 -1.88 -16.23
N TYR A 248 -17.13 -0.74 -16.83
CA TYR A 248 -18.42 -0.06 -16.61
C TYR A 248 -19.49 -0.41 -17.65
N GLY A 249 -19.14 -1.09 -18.74
CA GLY A 249 -20.05 -1.37 -19.86
C GLY A 249 -20.45 -0.11 -20.66
N ALA A 250 -19.78 1.02 -20.45
CA ALA A 250 -20.04 2.30 -21.10
C ALA A 250 -18.73 3.06 -21.34
N TRP A 251 -18.67 3.87 -22.39
CA TRP A 251 -17.56 4.80 -22.61
C TRP A 251 -17.61 5.92 -21.58
N VAL A 252 -16.58 5.99 -20.75
CA VAL A 252 -16.52 6.94 -19.63
C VAL A 252 -15.15 7.63 -19.59
N ASN A 253 -15.12 8.84 -19.03
CA ASN A 253 -13.89 9.56 -18.74
C ASN A 253 -13.67 9.59 -17.23
N THR A 254 -13.09 8.51 -16.71
CA THR A 254 -12.89 8.32 -15.28
C THR A 254 -12.01 9.41 -14.63
N PRO A 255 -10.95 9.97 -15.28
CA PRO A 255 -10.23 11.13 -14.76
C PRO A 255 -11.12 12.37 -14.58
N TYR A 256 -11.97 12.68 -15.56
CA TYR A 256 -12.91 13.80 -15.49
C TYR A 256 -13.93 13.58 -14.37
N ASN A 257 -14.55 12.41 -14.32
CA ASN A 257 -15.53 12.07 -13.29
C ASN A 257 -14.91 12.16 -11.88
N TYR A 258 -13.65 11.70 -11.72
CA TYR A 258 -12.92 11.81 -10.46
C TYR A 258 -12.71 13.28 -10.06
N PHE A 259 -12.25 14.11 -10.98
CA PHE A 259 -12.07 15.54 -10.77
C PHE A 259 -13.39 16.21 -10.40
N HIS A 260 -14.45 15.97 -11.19
CA HIS A 260 -15.77 16.56 -11.00
C HIS A 260 -16.35 16.19 -9.63
N ALA A 261 -16.42 14.91 -9.30
CA ALA A 261 -16.97 14.45 -8.02
C ALA A 261 -16.20 15.01 -6.80
N ASN A 262 -14.88 15.03 -6.85
CA ASN A 262 -14.09 15.39 -5.67
C ASN A 262 -13.89 16.89 -5.50
N LEU A 263 -13.72 17.65 -6.60
CA LEU A 263 -13.41 19.08 -6.53
C LEU A 263 -14.61 19.98 -6.86
N VAL A 264 -15.44 19.62 -7.83
CA VAL A 264 -16.60 20.43 -8.22
C VAL A 264 -17.78 20.14 -7.29
N GLU A 265 -18.13 18.86 -7.09
CA GLU A 265 -19.21 18.47 -6.17
C GLU A 265 -18.76 18.44 -4.70
N GLY A 266 -17.47 18.58 -4.42
CA GLY A 266 -16.93 18.63 -3.06
C GLY A 266 -17.02 17.31 -2.27
N LYS A 267 -17.25 16.16 -2.91
CA LYS A 267 -17.41 14.86 -2.22
C LYS A 267 -16.20 14.48 -1.37
N ALA A 268 -14.97 14.84 -1.78
CA ALA A 268 -13.79 14.61 -0.98
C ALA A 268 -13.86 15.29 0.40
N ALA A 269 -14.47 16.45 0.52
CA ALA A 269 -14.61 17.19 1.78
C ALA A 269 -15.56 16.49 2.78
N MET A 270 -16.48 15.64 2.31
CA MET A 270 -17.39 14.86 3.17
C MET A 270 -16.64 13.82 4.03
N PHE A 271 -15.44 13.41 3.59
CA PHE A 271 -14.57 12.52 4.36
C PHE A 271 -13.67 13.26 5.36
N GLY A 272 -13.93 14.55 5.58
CA GLY A 272 -13.18 15.43 6.48
C GLY A 272 -12.09 16.21 5.75
N THR A 273 -11.80 17.41 6.31
CA THR A 273 -10.74 18.30 5.82
C THR A 273 -9.64 18.43 6.84
N GLN A 274 -8.42 18.66 6.37
CA GLN A 274 -7.25 18.82 7.20
C GLN A 274 -6.50 20.11 6.83
N PRO A 275 -5.81 20.76 7.79
CA PRO A 275 -5.07 21.97 7.54
C PRO A 275 -3.87 21.72 6.60
N TRP A 276 -3.31 22.78 6.00
CA TRP A 276 -2.20 22.67 5.06
C TRP A 276 -0.94 22.03 5.65
N TRP A 277 -0.69 22.18 6.97
CA TRP A 277 0.47 21.60 7.66
C TRP A 277 0.30 20.12 8.04
N PHE A 278 -0.84 19.50 7.74
CA PHE A 278 -1.14 18.11 8.14
C PHE A 278 -0.01 17.14 7.81
N TYR A 279 0.46 17.13 6.56
CA TYR A 279 1.52 16.22 6.15
C TYR A 279 2.84 16.44 6.88
N PHE A 280 3.18 17.68 7.19
CA PHE A 280 4.37 18.00 7.97
C PHE A 280 4.31 17.36 9.36
N VAL A 281 3.21 17.51 10.08
CA VAL A 281 3.00 16.92 11.41
C VAL A 281 3.00 15.39 11.32
N GLN A 282 2.33 14.82 10.31
CA GLN A 282 2.31 13.37 10.12
C GLN A 282 3.71 12.80 9.81
N MET A 283 4.51 13.47 9.00
CA MET A 283 5.89 13.06 8.76
C MET A 283 6.74 13.07 10.03
N LEU A 284 6.53 14.04 10.93
CA LEU A 284 7.21 14.05 12.24
C LEU A 284 6.82 12.83 13.10
N ALA A 285 5.60 12.35 13.01
CA ALA A 285 5.13 11.17 13.74
C ALA A 285 5.62 9.85 13.15
N ILE A 286 5.79 9.77 11.80
CA ILE A 286 6.05 8.53 11.07
C ILE A 286 7.55 8.28 10.86
N LEU A 287 8.34 9.31 10.54
CA LEU A 287 9.76 9.18 10.21
C LEU A 287 10.62 8.94 11.47
N VAL A 288 10.61 7.72 11.98
CA VAL A 288 11.49 7.26 13.09
C VAL A 288 11.69 8.30 14.21
N PRO A 289 10.67 8.63 15.02
CA PRO A 289 10.84 9.51 16.16
C PRO A 289 11.92 8.97 17.15
N PRO A 290 12.74 9.82 17.77
CA PRO A 290 12.74 11.29 17.74
C PRO A 290 13.53 11.92 16.58
N PHE A 291 14.08 11.12 15.67
CA PHE A 291 14.93 11.57 14.55
C PHE A 291 14.13 12.25 13.43
N SER A 292 12.81 12.16 13.46
CA SER A 292 11.91 12.71 12.44
C SER A 292 12.16 14.19 12.15
N LEU A 293 12.44 15.00 13.17
CA LEU A 293 12.71 16.42 12.99
C LEU A 293 13.94 16.67 12.10
N VAL A 294 15.02 15.90 12.33
CA VAL A 294 16.23 15.97 11.52
C VAL A 294 15.95 15.49 10.09
N LEU A 295 15.21 14.39 9.93
CA LEU A 295 14.88 13.83 8.62
C LEU A 295 13.98 14.77 7.82
N VAL A 296 12.96 15.35 8.44
CA VAL A 296 12.07 16.34 7.79
C VAL A 296 12.85 17.61 7.43
N GLY A 297 13.72 18.08 8.33
CA GLY A 297 14.62 19.20 8.04
C GLY A 297 15.55 18.94 6.86
N LEU A 298 16.12 17.72 6.76
CA LEU A 298 16.93 17.30 5.63
C LEU A 298 16.12 17.20 4.33
N LEU A 299 14.87 16.69 4.36
CA LEU A 299 14.01 16.70 3.17
C LEU A 299 13.76 18.12 2.68
N GLY A 300 13.44 19.05 3.59
CA GLY A 300 13.29 20.48 3.27
C GLY A 300 14.58 21.09 2.69
N ALA A 301 15.72 20.79 3.30
CA ALA A 301 17.03 21.20 2.78
C ALA A 301 17.30 20.61 1.39
N GLY A 302 16.91 19.35 1.15
CA GLY A 302 17.02 18.70 -0.16
C GLY A 302 16.22 19.42 -1.24
N MET A 303 15.00 19.87 -0.94
CA MET A 303 14.20 20.65 -1.88
C MET A 303 14.90 21.95 -2.31
N TRP A 304 15.65 22.56 -1.43
CA TRP A 304 16.38 23.80 -1.70
C TRP A 304 17.73 23.57 -2.40
N PHE A 305 18.60 22.74 -1.80
CA PHE A 305 19.96 22.53 -2.29
C PHE A 305 20.04 21.67 -3.56
N CYS A 306 19.05 20.79 -3.76
CA CYS A 306 18.95 19.91 -4.93
C CYS A 306 17.90 20.39 -5.94
N ARG A 307 17.54 21.67 -5.97
CA ARG A 307 16.43 22.23 -6.78
C ARG A 307 16.54 21.99 -8.30
N ARG A 308 17.69 21.60 -8.82
CA ARG A 308 17.88 21.20 -10.22
C ARG A 308 17.70 19.69 -10.45
N ASN A 309 17.58 18.91 -9.39
CA ASN A 309 17.41 17.47 -9.49
C ASN A 309 15.96 17.10 -9.85
N VAL A 310 15.80 16.11 -10.73
CA VAL A 310 14.48 15.66 -11.20
C VAL A 310 13.59 15.15 -10.06
N LEU A 311 14.17 14.56 -9.01
CA LEU A 311 13.38 14.09 -7.85
C LEU A 311 12.69 15.24 -7.15
N VAL A 312 13.34 16.40 -7.04
CA VAL A 312 12.72 17.62 -6.46
C VAL A 312 11.59 18.11 -7.36
N TRP A 313 11.82 18.16 -8.68
CA TRP A 313 10.80 18.59 -9.63
C TRP A 313 9.58 17.66 -9.67
N ALA A 314 9.75 16.38 -9.39
CA ALA A 314 8.65 15.43 -9.30
C ALA A 314 7.92 15.52 -7.94
N VAL A 315 8.67 15.53 -6.83
CA VAL A 315 8.11 15.45 -5.47
C VAL A 315 7.47 16.76 -5.03
N LEU A 316 8.07 17.92 -5.35
CA LEU A 316 7.57 19.21 -4.87
C LEU A 316 6.18 19.56 -5.42
N PRO A 317 5.89 19.48 -6.75
CA PRO A 317 4.54 19.70 -7.25
C PRO A 317 3.52 18.68 -6.69
N PHE A 318 3.94 17.44 -6.50
CA PHE A 318 3.08 16.41 -5.91
C PHE A 318 2.68 16.76 -4.46
N VAL A 319 3.63 17.16 -3.61
CA VAL A 319 3.38 17.57 -2.22
C VAL A 319 2.54 18.85 -2.19
N ILE A 320 2.85 19.85 -3.01
CA ILE A 320 2.08 21.09 -3.09
C ILE A 320 0.63 20.78 -3.48
N GLY A 321 0.40 19.99 -4.54
CA GLY A 321 -0.94 19.62 -4.98
C GLY A 321 -1.77 18.97 -3.86
N HIS A 322 -1.18 18.02 -3.11
CA HIS A 322 -1.86 17.40 -1.98
C HIS A 322 -2.03 18.33 -0.78
N THR A 323 -1.14 19.30 -0.60
CA THR A 323 -1.23 20.28 0.49
C THR A 323 -2.39 21.28 0.27
N VAL A 324 -2.64 21.65 -0.99
CA VAL A 324 -3.73 22.56 -1.38
C VAL A 324 -5.10 21.88 -1.25
N LEU A 325 -5.21 20.59 -1.54
CA LEU A 325 -6.47 19.86 -1.43
C LEU A 325 -6.93 19.78 0.03
N GLY A 326 -8.24 20.00 0.28
CA GLY A 326 -8.83 20.01 1.61
C GLY A 326 -8.78 18.66 2.30
N HIS A 327 -9.19 17.58 1.62
CA HIS A 327 -9.13 16.22 2.15
C HIS A 327 -7.70 15.66 2.07
N LYS A 328 -7.16 15.22 3.20
CA LYS A 328 -5.79 14.74 3.31
C LYS A 328 -5.73 13.44 4.11
N GLU A 329 -5.01 12.47 3.58
CA GLU A 329 -4.64 11.24 4.28
C GLU A 329 -3.15 10.96 4.09
N VAL A 330 -2.52 10.36 5.09
CA VAL A 330 -1.07 10.03 5.04
C VAL A 330 -0.72 9.16 3.84
N ARG A 331 -1.61 8.20 3.50
CA ARG A 331 -1.41 7.29 2.37
C ARG A 331 -1.27 8.00 1.02
N PHE A 332 -1.81 9.21 0.87
CA PHE A 332 -1.69 9.96 -0.37
C PHE A 332 -0.24 10.32 -0.73
N LEU A 333 0.68 10.27 0.24
CA LEU A 333 2.11 10.45 0.00
C LEU A 333 2.86 9.16 -0.36
N ILE A 334 2.22 7.98 -0.34
CA ILE A 334 2.86 6.71 -0.70
C ILE A 334 3.52 6.75 -2.09
N PRO A 335 2.92 7.36 -3.13
CA PRO A 335 3.54 7.39 -4.46
C PRO A 335 4.96 7.95 -4.49
N ILE A 336 5.31 8.90 -3.61
CA ILE A 336 6.63 9.54 -3.59
C ILE A 336 7.61 8.91 -2.59
N THR A 337 7.24 7.83 -1.89
CA THR A 337 8.11 7.18 -0.89
C THR A 337 9.41 6.65 -1.48
N TYR A 338 9.43 6.26 -2.74
CA TYR A 338 10.64 5.86 -3.47
C TYR A 338 11.72 6.96 -3.51
N ALA A 339 11.35 8.23 -3.45
CA ALA A 339 12.27 9.37 -3.47
C ALA A 339 12.78 9.79 -2.09
N ILE A 340 12.18 9.33 -0.98
CA ILE A 340 12.51 9.82 0.37
C ILE A 340 13.99 9.61 0.69
N VAL A 341 14.49 8.39 0.60
CA VAL A 341 15.88 8.09 0.93
C VAL A 341 16.86 8.73 -0.07
N PRO A 342 16.63 8.67 -1.40
CA PRO A 342 17.42 9.45 -2.36
C PRO A 342 17.52 10.94 -2.00
N LEU A 343 16.41 11.58 -1.69
CA LEU A 343 16.40 13.00 -1.32
C LEU A 343 17.12 13.28 0.00
N LEU A 344 16.99 12.43 1.00
CA LEU A 344 17.73 12.56 2.27
C LEU A 344 19.23 12.47 2.05
N VAL A 345 19.69 11.49 1.28
CA VAL A 345 21.11 11.30 0.98
C VAL A 345 21.66 12.47 0.15
N LEU A 346 20.95 12.87 -0.90
CA LEU A 346 21.33 14.02 -1.72
C LEU A 346 21.33 15.33 -0.91
N ALA A 347 20.36 15.52 -0.02
CA ALA A 347 20.34 16.67 0.87
C ALA A 347 21.59 16.72 1.74
N ALA A 348 21.93 15.63 2.40
CA ALA A 348 23.12 15.53 3.24
C ALA A 348 24.42 15.78 2.45
N ASP A 349 24.52 15.26 1.22
CA ASP A 349 25.68 15.44 0.33
C ASP A 349 25.82 16.88 -0.18
N ASN A 350 24.72 17.63 -0.29
CA ASN A 350 24.70 19.00 -0.81
C ASN A 350 24.58 20.10 0.28
N LEU A 351 24.68 19.72 1.56
CA LEU A 351 24.73 20.72 2.64
C LEU A 351 25.93 21.66 2.49
N PRO A 352 25.81 22.93 2.90
CA PRO A 352 26.95 23.88 2.93
C PRO A 352 28.15 23.32 3.70
N ALA A 353 29.37 23.62 3.25
CA ALA A 353 30.58 23.11 3.87
C ALA A 353 30.71 23.43 5.37
N SER A 354 30.27 24.62 5.78
CA SER A 354 30.22 25.03 7.18
C SER A 354 29.29 24.12 8.05
N LEU A 355 28.15 23.76 7.52
CA LEU A 355 27.20 22.88 8.24
C LEU A 355 27.70 21.43 8.26
N ARG A 356 28.28 20.95 7.15
CA ARG A 356 28.94 19.63 7.10
C ARG A 356 30.07 19.52 8.11
N ALA A 357 30.94 20.54 8.19
CA ALA A 357 32.05 20.58 9.17
C ALA A 357 31.53 20.51 10.63
N ARG A 358 30.46 21.23 10.94
CA ARG A 358 29.82 21.15 12.27
C ARG A 358 29.28 19.75 12.56
N LEU A 359 28.61 19.12 11.59
CA LEU A 359 28.08 17.76 11.73
C LEU A 359 29.21 16.72 11.83
N ALA A 360 30.30 16.86 11.07
CA ALA A 360 31.48 16.01 11.17
C ALA A 360 32.15 16.10 12.55
N GLY A 361 32.28 17.30 13.13
CA GLY A 361 32.76 17.48 14.48
C GLY A 361 31.84 16.85 15.56
N TRP A 362 30.57 16.69 15.26
CA TRP A 362 29.64 15.96 16.14
C TRP A 362 29.74 14.44 15.95
N GLN A 363 29.97 13.94 14.73
CA GLN A 363 30.11 12.50 14.42
C GLN A 363 31.22 11.80 15.22
N GLY A 364 32.31 12.50 15.57
CA GLY A 364 33.38 11.97 16.42
C GLY A 364 33.00 11.80 17.89
N ARG A 365 31.84 12.27 18.32
CA ARG A 365 31.39 12.18 19.70
C ARG A 365 30.68 10.84 19.98
N ARG A 366 30.90 10.26 21.17
CA ARG A 366 30.22 9.02 21.61
C ARG A 366 28.71 9.11 21.48
N GLY A 367 28.11 10.27 21.70
CA GLY A 367 26.69 10.53 21.56
C GLY A 367 26.14 10.31 20.14
N ALA A 368 26.91 10.67 19.09
CA ALA A 368 26.50 10.47 17.71
C ALA A 368 26.42 8.97 17.33
N ALA A 369 27.42 8.20 17.74
CA ALA A 369 27.41 6.75 17.52
C ALA A 369 26.23 6.08 18.24
N THR A 370 25.91 6.53 19.46
CA THR A 370 24.74 6.07 20.22
C THR A 370 23.45 6.44 19.51
N ALA A 371 23.29 7.68 19.02
CA ALA A 371 22.12 8.12 18.27
C ALA A 371 21.88 7.26 17.01
N VAL A 372 22.94 6.96 16.23
CA VAL A 372 22.85 6.08 15.06
C VAL A 372 22.41 4.65 15.45
N ARG A 373 22.97 4.10 16.54
CA ARG A 373 22.55 2.76 17.02
C ARG A 373 21.09 2.75 17.46
N VAL A 374 20.64 3.78 18.18
CA VAL A 374 19.23 3.93 18.58
C VAL A 374 18.33 4.05 17.36
N PHE A 375 18.71 4.87 16.36
CA PHE A 375 17.97 4.97 15.10
C PHE A 375 17.83 3.61 14.42
N ILE A 376 18.93 2.88 14.25
CA ILE A 376 18.92 1.55 13.62
C ILE A 376 18.03 0.59 14.43
N ALA A 377 18.14 0.57 15.76
CA ALA A 377 17.33 -0.29 16.60
C ALA A 377 15.82 0.01 16.47
N LEU A 378 15.42 1.28 16.56
CA LEU A 378 14.03 1.70 16.42
C LEU A 378 13.49 1.39 15.02
N ASN A 379 14.28 1.68 13.97
CA ASN A 379 13.91 1.35 12.60
C ASN A 379 13.74 -0.16 12.41
N THR A 380 14.65 -0.96 12.95
CA THR A 380 14.57 -2.44 12.83
C THR A 380 13.36 -3.00 13.57
N LEU A 381 13.09 -2.52 14.79
CA LEU A 381 11.90 -2.92 15.54
C LEU A 381 10.61 -2.57 14.79
N ALA A 382 10.53 -1.36 14.25
CA ALA A 382 9.39 -0.93 13.44
C ALA A 382 9.26 -1.73 12.14
N LEU A 383 10.37 -2.04 11.45
CA LEU A 383 10.40 -2.88 10.26
C LEU A 383 9.88 -4.29 10.56
N LEU A 384 10.37 -4.91 11.63
CA LEU A 384 9.91 -6.25 12.03
C LEU A 384 8.42 -6.22 12.39
N PHE A 385 7.98 -5.24 13.19
CA PHE A 385 6.58 -5.08 13.53
C PHE A 385 5.71 -4.96 12.30
N MET A 386 6.06 -4.08 11.35
CA MET A 386 5.29 -3.87 10.12
C MET A 386 5.35 -5.06 9.16
N THR A 387 6.43 -5.85 9.17
CA THR A 387 6.54 -7.06 8.35
C THR A 387 5.56 -8.15 8.80
N PHE A 388 5.34 -8.28 10.11
CA PHE A 388 4.51 -9.37 10.67
C PHE A 388 3.10 -8.94 11.08
N LYS A 389 2.81 -7.65 11.12
CA LYS A 389 1.48 -7.13 11.47
C LYS A 389 0.51 -7.33 10.30
N PRO A 390 -0.70 -7.92 10.50
CA PRO A 390 -1.75 -7.90 9.48
C PRO A 390 -2.16 -6.45 9.17
N SER A 391 -2.49 -6.18 7.91
CA SER A 391 -2.96 -4.84 7.49
C SER A 391 -4.40 -4.59 7.93
N SER A 392 -5.22 -5.66 7.95
CA SER A 392 -6.55 -5.65 8.56
C SER A 392 -6.67 -6.87 9.47
N GLU A 393 -6.96 -6.64 10.73
CA GLU A 393 -7.12 -7.68 11.75
C GLU A 393 -8.34 -8.57 11.46
N THR A 394 -9.36 -8.02 10.81
CA THR A 394 -10.62 -8.71 10.48
C THR A 394 -10.42 -9.91 9.56
N VAL A 395 -9.38 -9.88 8.73
CA VAL A 395 -9.08 -10.95 7.78
C VAL A 395 -8.77 -12.28 8.46
N THR A 396 -8.32 -12.27 9.71
CA THR A 396 -8.13 -13.50 10.50
C THR A 396 -9.47 -14.23 10.69
N VAL A 397 -10.54 -13.49 10.98
CA VAL A 397 -11.89 -14.06 11.12
C VAL A 397 -12.41 -14.55 9.76
N TYR A 398 -12.24 -13.78 8.68
CA TYR A 398 -12.66 -14.21 7.34
C TYR A 398 -11.95 -15.47 6.88
N GLN A 399 -10.66 -15.58 7.16
CA GLN A 399 -9.89 -16.77 6.80
C GLN A 399 -10.37 -17.99 7.56
N TRP A 400 -10.59 -17.87 8.87
CA TRP A 400 -11.11 -18.95 9.69
C TRP A 400 -12.50 -19.40 9.21
N LEU A 401 -13.43 -18.46 8.96
CA LEU A 401 -14.75 -18.76 8.42
C LEU A 401 -14.67 -19.45 7.05
N TYR A 402 -13.77 -19.00 6.19
CA TYR A 402 -13.53 -19.61 4.88
C TYR A 402 -13.04 -21.06 5.01
N GLU A 403 -12.06 -21.31 5.87
CA GLU A 403 -11.49 -22.64 6.10
C GLU A 403 -12.54 -23.60 6.67
N GLN A 404 -13.31 -23.16 7.68
CA GLN A 404 -14.37 -23.96 8.27
C GLN A 404 -15.51 -24.29 7.29
N SER A 405 -15.89 -23.34 6.44
CA SER A 405 -16.97 -23.52 5.46
C SER A 405 -16.60 -24.45 4.29
N ARG A 406 -15.30 -24.72 4.07
CA ARG A 406 -14.88 -25.68 3.03
C ARG A 406 -15.26 -27.11 3.34
N GLU A 407 -15.30 -27.48 4.61
CA GLU A 407 -15.65 -28.82 5.05
C GLU A 407 -17.16 -29.05 4.99
N GLN A 408 -17.92 -28.09 5.53
CA GLN A 408 -19.39 -28.14 5.56
C GLN A 408 -19.95 -26.71 5.68
N PRO A 409 -21.17 -26.45 5.20
CA PRO A 409 -21.86 -25.17 5.42
C PRO A 409 -21.93 -24.80 6.90
N ILE A 410 -21.80 -23.52 7.20
CA ILE A 410 -21.89 -22.99 8.56
C ILE A 410 -22.97 -21.91 8.65
N VAL A 411 -23.62 -21.81 9.82
CA VAL A 411 -24.55 -20.73 10.13
C VAL A 411 -23.88 -19.79 11.12
N LEU A 412 -23.76 -18.52 10.74
CA LEU A 412 -23.16 -17.46 11.54
C LEU A 412 -24.23 -16.48 12.00
N TYR A 413 -24.58 -16.54 13.27
CA TYR A 413 -25.50 -15.60 13.90
C TYR A 413 -24.78 -14.30 14.27
N THR A 414 -25.48 -13.17 14.18
CA THR A 414 -24.97 -11.84 14.56
C THR A 414 -26.06 -11.02 15.21
N GLY A 415 -25.69 -10.17 16.18
CA GLY A 415 -26.63 -9.27 16.85
C GLY A 415 -26.92 -8.01 16.04
N SER A 416 -25.94 -7.14 15.90
CA SER A 416 -26.15 -5.79 15.34
C SER A 416 -25.25 -5.42 14.17
N ARG A 417 -24.20 -6.17 13.91
CA ARG A 417 -23.20 -5.85 12.87
C ARG A 417 -22.92 -7.06 12.00
N LEU A 418 -23.05 -6.90 10.71
CA LEU A 418 -22.70 -7.95 9.75
C LEU A 418 -21.17 -8.06 9.60
N PRO A 419 -20.58 -9.27 9.69
CA PRO A 419 -19.13 -9.44 9.58
C PRO A 419 -18.59 -9.08 8.18
N TYR A 420 -19.40 -9.28 7.13
CA TYR A 420 -19.03 -8.99 5.75
C TYR A 420 -19.55 -7.64 5.26
N SER A 421 -19.67 -6.65 6.14
CA SER A 421 -20.00 -5.28 5.77
C SER A 421 -19.12 -4.28 6.52
N MET A 422 -18.76 -3.21 5.85
CA MET A 422 -18.06 -2.06 6.41
C MET A 422 -18.83 -0.80 6.04
N GLY A 423 -19.68 -0.31 6.95
CA GLY A 423 -20.62 0.76 6.65
C GLY A 423 -21.66 0.29 5.62
N SER A 424 -21.73 0.98 4.49
CA SER A 424 -22.62 0.64 3.37
C SER A 424 -21.99 -0.34 2.36
N TYR A 425 -20.73 -0.73 2.52
CA TYR A 425 -20.02 -1.59 1.58
C TYR A 425 -20.07 -3.06 1.97
N GLU A 426 -20.22 -3.95 1.00
CA GLU A 426 -20.17 -5.39 1.21
C GLU A 426 -18.77 -5.95 0.89
N LEU A 427 -18.26 -6.84 1.76
CA LEU A 427 -17.02 -7.58 1.56
C LEU A 427 -17.32 -8.96 0.95
N ASN A 428 -17.65 -9.00 -0.32
CA ASN A 428 -18.02 -10.25 -1.00
C ASN A 428 -16.78 -11.06 -1.43
N PHE A 429 -15.66 -10.42 -1.68
CA PHE A 429 -14.41 -11.09 -2.07
C PHE A 429 -13.93 -12.13 -1.04
N TYR A 430 -14.07 -11.86 0.26
CA TYR A 430 -13.70 -12.79 1.33
C TYR A 430 -14.85 -13.67 1.81
N ARG A 431 -16.07 -13.45 1.34
CA ARG A 431 -17.25 -14.19 1.77
C ARG A 431 -17.41 -15.50 1.00
N PRO A 432 -17.31 -16.68 1.64
CA PRO A 432 -17.61 -17.95 0.99
C PRO A 432 -19.12 -18.16 0.84
N ALA A 433 -19.51 -18.83 -0.23
CA ALA A 433 -20.93 -19.13 -0.51
C ALA A 433 -21.59 -20.00 0.60
N ASN A 434 -20.79 -20.81 1.27
CA ASN A 434 -21.25 -21.76 2.29
C ASN A 434 -21.36 -21.15 3.71
N VAL A 435 -21.27 -19.84 3.86
CA VAL A 435 -21.49 -19.12 5.13
C VAL A 435 -22.83 -18.39 5.06
N MET A 436 -23.81 -18.91 5.79
CA MET A 436 -25.11 -18.28 5.94
C MET A 436 -25.08 -17.35 7.15
N VAL A 437 -25.25 -16.04 6.93
CA VAL A 437 -25.33 -15.05 8.01
C VAL A 437 -26.78 -14.80 8.36
N LYS A 438 -27.15 -14.94 9.64
CA LYS A 438 -28.48 -14.69 10.18
C LYS A 438 -28.41 -13.69 11.34
N ASN A 439 -29.39 -12.84 11.47
CA ASN A 439 -29.56 -12.02 12.67
C ASN A 439 -30.16 -12.88 13.81
N VAL A 440 -29.71 -12.62 15.03
CA VAL A 440 -30.33 -13.21 16.21
C VAL A 440 -31.69 -12.50 16.41
N GLY A 441 -32.79 -13.17 16.00
CA GLY A 441 -34.15 -12.68 16.20
C GLY A 441 -34.79 -13.31 17.42
N ASP A 442 -34.92 -14.64 17.39
CA ASP A 442 -35.55 -15.44 18.47
C ASP A 442 -34.52 -16.41 19.08
N VAL A 443 -34.51 -16.48 20.41
CA VAL A 443 -33.63 -17.39 21.17
C VAL A 443 -34.02 -18.84 20.99
N GLU A 444 -35.30 -19.14 20.83
CA GLU A 444 -35.77 -20.52 20.62
C GLU A 444 -35.37 -21.03 19.22
N GLU A 445 -35.46 -20.17 18.19
CA GLU A 445 -34.92 -20.51 16.86
C GLU A 445 -33.41 -20.80 16.93
N LEU A 446 -32.68 -20.00 17.70
CA LEU A 446 -31.23 -20.21 17.89
C LEU A 446 -30.96 -21.54 18.63
N ARG A 447 -31.71 -21.87 19.68
CA ARG A 447 -31.58 -23.16 20.39
C ARG A 447 -31.87 -24.35 19.49
N ALA A 448 -32.93 -24.29 18.70
CA ALA A 448 -33.23 -25.31 17.70
C ALA A 448 -32.11 -25.46 16.66
N ALA A 449 -31.56 -24.34 16.20
CA ALA A 449 -30.44 -24.35 15.28
C ALA A 449 -29.15 -24.96 15.91
N ILE A 450 -28.88 -24.67 17.18
CA ILE A 450 -27.75 -25.28 17.91
C ILE A 450 -27.95 -26.79 18.05
N ALA A 451 -29.14 -27.24 18.45
CA ALA A 451 -29.44 -28.65 18.62
C ALA A 451 -29.32 -29.44 17.31
N ASN A 452 -29.76 -28.86 16.19
CA ASN A 452 -29.76 -29.48 14.87
C ASN A 452 -28.46 -29.25 14.07
N GLY A 453 -27.64 -28.31 14.48
CA GLY A 453 -26.47 -27.83 13.72
C GLY A 453 -25.17 -28.60 13.94
N HIS A 454 -25.18 -29.71 14.72
CA HIS A 454 -24.00 -30.54 15.00
C HIS A 454 -22.74 -29.74 15.34
N GLY A 455 -22.85 -28.65 16.12
CA GLY A 455 -21.72 -27.81 16.55
C GLY A 455 -21.22 -26.81 15.51
N ARG A 456 -21.91 -26.64 14.37
CA ARG A 456 -21.51 -25.69 13.31
C ARG A 456 -22.34 -24.40 13.29
N VAL A 457 -22.90 -24.06 14.44
CA VAL A 457 -23.60 -22.80 14.69
C VAL A 457 -22.67 -21.87 15.46
N PHE A 458 -22.41 -20.72 14.89
CA PHE A 458 -21.46 -19.76 15.46
C PHE A 458 -22.14 -18.42 15.71
N LEU A 459 -21.63 -17.69 16.70
CA LEU A 459 -22.04 -16.33 17.01
C LEU A 459 -20.88 -15.36 16.72
N PHE A 460 -21.09 -14.41 15.84
CA PHE A 460 -20.18 -13.31 15.60
C PHE A 460 -20.45 -12.15 16.56
N GLN A 461 -19.41 -11.63 17.18
CA GLN A 461 -19.49 -10.45 18.04
C GLN A 461 -18.37 -9.45 17.73
N PRO A 462 -18.71 -8.14 17.61
CA PRO A 462 -17.70 -7.07 17.50
C PRO A 462 -17.14 -6.70 18.89
N SER A 463 -16.85 -7.70 19.71
CA SER A 463 -16.33 -7.55 21.08
C SER A 463 -15.55 -8.79 21.49
N LEU A 464 -14.80 -8.69 22.61
CA LEU A 464 -14.05 -9.80 23.19
C LEU A 464 -14.93 -10.78 23.99
N ARG A 465 -16.09 -10.32 24.42
CA ARG A 465 -17.01 -11.09 25.27
C ARG A 465 -18.29 -11.41 24.52
N PRO A 466 -18.91 -12.55 24.81
CA PRO A 466 -20.25 -12.86 24.30
C PRO A 466 -21.27 -11.86 24.88
N PRO A 467 -22.42 -11.67 24.22
CA PRO A 467 -23.44 -10.79 24.72
C PRO A 467 -24.10 -11.36 25.99
N LEU A 468 -24.56 -10.50 26.91
CA LEU A 468 -25.14 -10.89 28.19
C LEU A 468 -26.36 -11.83 28.04
N TRP A 469 -27.14 -11.71 26.97
CA TRP A 469 -28.29 -12.55 26.73
C TRP A 469 -27.93 -14.04 26.57
N THR A 470 -26.70 -14.39 26.17
CA THR A 470 -26.27 -15.80 26.06
C THR A 470 -26.24 -16.46 27.43
N ALA A 471 -25.67 -15.78 28.43
CA ALA A 471 -25.67 -16.27 29.81
C ALA A 471 -27.08 -16.32 30.40
N GLN A 472 -27.91 -15.28 30.16
CA GLN A 472 -29.33 -15.24 30.60
C GLN A 472 -30.15 -16.42 30.06
N ASN A 473 -29.84 -16.86 28.84
CA ASN A 473 -30.52 -17.97 28.18
C ASN A 473 -29.78 -19.31 28.31
N ARG A 474 -28.74 -19.42 29.15
CA ARG A 474 -27.96 -20.64 29.38
C ARG A 474 -27.38 -21.25 28.10
N ILE A 475 -26.96 -20.42 27.15
CA ILE A 475 -26.32 -20.84 25.92
C ILE A 475 -24.80 -20.86 26.17
N GLY A 476 -24.15 -22.01 26.01
CA GLY A 476 -22.70 -22.13 26.11
C GLY A 476 -22.03 -21.47 24.94
N CYS A 477 -20.96 -20.70 25.19
CA CYS A 477 -20.17 -19.98 24.21
C CYS A 477 -18.68 -20.22 24.40
N THR A 478 -18.02 -20.76 23.40
CA THR A 478 -16.57 -20.94 23.41
C THR A 478 -15.93 -20.11 22.28
N ALA A 479 -15.02 -19.23 22.62
CA ALA A 479 -14.33 -18.42 21.61
C ALA A 479 -13.42 -19.30 20.74
N VAL A 480 -13.71 -19.37 19.44
CA VAL A 480 -12.97 -20.19 18.47
C VAL A 480 -11.97 -19.41 17.64
N VAL A 481 -12.26 -18.15 17.34
CA VAL A 481 -11.31 -17.25 16.68
C VAL A 481 -11.50 -15.82 17.14
N ARG A 482 -10.39 -15.08 17.22
CA ARG A 482 -10.36 -13.64 17.53
C ARG A 482 -9.48 -12.92 16.54
N THR A 483 -9.81 -11.67 16.24
CA THR A 483 -8.97 -10.81 15.38
C THR A 483 -7.59 -10.55 15.97
N LEU A 484 -7.49 -10.49 17.29
CA LEU A 484 -6.23 -10.26 18.02
C LEU A 484 -6.01 -11.34 19.08
N PRO A 485 -4.75 -11.74 19.34
CA PRO A 485 -4.42 -12.65 20.42
C PRO A 485 -4.88 -12.11 21.78
N SER A 486 -5.32 -13.01 22.67
CA SER A 486 -5.86 -12.63 23.99
C SER A 486 -4.86 -11.87 24.88
N TRP A 487 -3.55 -12.16 24.74
CA TRP A 487 -2.52 -11.46 25.49
C TRP A 487 -2.37 -9.99 25.07
N VAL A 488 -2.54 -9.68 23.79
CA VAL A 488 -2.50 -8.31 23.26
C VAL A 488 -3.65 -7.49 23.84
N THR A 489 -4.83 -8.07 23.93
CA THR A 489 -6.02 -7.38 24.43
C THR A 489 -5.98 -7.12 25.95
N ARG A 490 -5.13 -7.86 26.70
CA ARG A 490 -4.89 -7.58 28.14
C ARG A 490 -4.15 -6.26 28.37
N VAL A 491 -3.34 -5.81 27.41
CA VAL A 491 -2.59 -4.55 27.46
C VAL A 491 -3.44 -3.44 26.82
N ASN A 492 -4.59 -3.13 27.43
CA ASN A 492 -5.54 -2.14 26.91
C ASN A 492 -5.26 -0.72 27.44
N ILE A 493 -4.02 -0.22 27.28
CA ILE A 493 -3.62 1.14 27.70
C ILE A 493 -4.41 2.15 26.85
N ASN A 494 -5.00 3.16 27.51
CA ASN A 494 -5.81 4.19 26.85
C ASN A 494 -6.99 3.62 26.02
N ASN A 495 -7.52 2.48 26.42
CA ASN A 495 -8.70 1.83 25.83
C ASN A 495 -8.64 1.69 24.29
N TRP A 496 -7.45 1.34 23.75
CA TRP A 496 -7.25 1.24 22.31
C TRP A 496 -8.12 0.16 21.64
N THR A 497 -8.49 -0.89 22.38
CA THR A 497 -9.32 -1.98 21.87
C THR A 497 -10.71 -1.52 21.44
N SER A 498 -11.25 -0.43 22.00
CA SER A 498 -12.52 0.14 21.57
C SER A 498 -12.46 0.89 20.23
N ARG A 499 -11.25 1.21 19.78
CA ARG A 499 -10.98 1.96 18.53
C ARG A 499 -10.55 1.04 17.39
N MET A 500 -10.42 -0.26 17.64
CA MET A 500 -10.03 -1.26 16.65
C MET A 500 -11.16 -2.27 16.41
N TYR A 501 -11.09 -2.97 15.30
CA TYR A 501 -12.02 -4.06 15.01
C TYR A 501 -11.64 -5.31 15.81
N VAL A 502 -12.01 -5.32 17.11
CA VAL A 502 -11.80 -6.47 17.97
C VAL A 502 -13.02 -7.39 17.89
N TRP A 503 -12.92 -8.38 17.04
CA TRP A 503 -13.99 -9.34 16.76
C TRP A 503 -13.69 -10.70 17.36
N THR A 504 -14.76 -11.39 17.76
CA THR A 504 -14.71 -12.78 18.23
C THR A 504 -15.81 -13.59 17.55
N VAL A 505 -15.51 -14.80 17.15
CA VAL A 505 -16.51 -15.81 16.78
C VAL A 505 -16.53 -16.83 17.91
N PHE A 506 -17.74 -17.12 18.38
CA PHE A 506 -18.00 -18.11 19.42
C PHE A 506 -18.69 -19.33 18.79
N SER A 507 -18.26 -20.52 19.13
CA SER A 507 -19.05 -21.74 18.94
C SER A 507 -20.12 -21.78 20.01
N LEU A 508 -21.35 -22.14 19.62
CA LEU A 508 -22.49 -22.21 20.51
C LEU A 508 -22.81 -23.66 20.88
N SER A 509 -23.23 -23.88 22.14
CA SER A 509 -23.66 -25.18 22.64
C SER A 509 -24.90 -25.04 23.51
N THR A 510 -25.71 -26.12 23.59
CA THR A 510 -26.95 -26.17 24.42
C THR A 510 -26.67 -26.33 25.91
N SER A 511 -25.44 -26.75 26.27
CA SER A 511 -25.03 -26.90 27.67
C SER A 511 -23.99 -25.82 28.01
N PRO A 512 -24.09 -25.13 29.15
CA PRO A 512 -23.04 -24.28 29.63
C PRO A 512 -21.82 -25.14 29.97
N THR A 513 -20.82 -25.23 29.06
CA THR A 513 -19.51 -25.79 29.39
C THR A 513 -18.83 -24.82 30.35
N GLY A 514 -18.48 -25.31 31.54
CA GLY A 514 -17.96 -24.49 32.62
C GLY A 514 -16.62 -23.87 32.31
N ASP A 515 -16.61 -22.68 31.83
CA ASP A 515 -15.69 -21.57 31.93
C ASP A 515 -16.32 -20.38 31.17
N GLY A 516 -17.50 -20.01 31.68
CA GLY A 516 -18.10 -18.70 31.58
C GLY A 516 -18.20 -18.02 30.22
N CYS A 517 -19.39 -18.04 29.65
CA CYS A 517 -19.83 -16.83 29.00
C CYS A 517 -19.83 -15.64 29.98
#